data_66d85f693fb9562724e6d74b0ffaed9a
#
_entry.id   66d85f693fb9562724e6d74b0ffaed9a
#
_cell.length_a   1.000
_cell.length_b   1.000
_cell.length_c   1.000
_cell.angle_alpha   90.00
_cell.angle_beta   90.00
_cell.angle_gamma   90.00
#
_symmetry.space_group_name_H-M   'P 1'
#
loop_
_entity.id
_entity.type
_entity.pdbx_description
1 polymer ?
#
loop_
_entity_poly.entity_id
_entity_poly.type
_entity_poly.pdbx_seq_one_letter_code
_entity_poly.pdbx_strand_id
1 'polypeptide(L)'
;MTPKEFIKQYKPFALETERKTGISHLFILAQAALETGWAKSVPGNMFFGIKAGKYTPPEKKQLLTTTEILSSPNLKHLFPLVISVKMLSSGKYKYEVKDWFRKYDTPEGSFTHHAHLFFQNKVYTKALEVRSDPYKFAEEVAKAGYATAPDYASSLKKIIKKIEENNS
;
A
#
# COMPACT_ATOMS: atom_id res chain seq x y z
N MET A 1 -1.01 0.85 -17.75
CA MET A 1 0.43 1.21 -17.78
C MET A 1 1.25 -0.06 -17.84
N THR A 2 2.21 -0.13 -18.76
CA THR A 2 3.12 -1.27 -18.85
C THR A 2 4.15 -1.23 -17.72
N PRO A 3 4.79 -2.37 -17.36
CA PRO A 3 5.88 -2.35 -16.37
C PRO A 3 6.98 -1.35 -16.69
N LYS A 4 7.37 -1.24 -17.95
CA LYS A 4 8.41 -0.30 -18.39
C LYS A 4 8.01 1.17 -18.18
N GLU A 5 6.77 1.51 -18.51
CA GLU A 5 6.22 2.86 -18.29
C GLU A 5 6.13 3.18 -16.79
N PHE A 6 5.66 2.21 -15.99
CA PHE A 6 5.58 2.34 -14.54
C PHE A 6 6.95 2.62 -13.92
N ILE A 7 7.95 1.85 -14.29
CA ILE A 7 9.32 2.04 -13.78
C ILE A 7 9.86 3.41 -14.19
N LYS A 8 9.72 3.77 -15.46
CA LYS A 8 10.17 5.07 -15.97
C LYS A 8 9.56 6.23 -15.19
N GLN A 9 8.26 6.15 -14.88
CA GLN A 9 7.54 7.21 -14.20
C GLN A 9 7.83 7.28 -12.70
N TYR A 10 7.92 6.13 -12.02
CA TYR A 10 7.94 6.10 -10.55
C TYR A 10 9.29 5.79 -9.91
N LYS A 11 10.25 5.25 -10.65
CA LYS A 11 11.59 4.95 -10.14
C LYS A 11 12.28 6.16 -9.47
N PRO A 12 12.25 7.38 -10.04
CA PRO A 12 12.89 8.52 -9.40
C PRO A 12 12.37 8.78 -7.98
N PHE A 13 11.07 8.61 -7.76
CA PHE A 13 10.43 8.80 -6.46
C PHE A 13 10.79 7.66 -5.48
N ALA A 14 10.86 6.43 -5.98
CA ALA A 14 11.26 5.29 -5.16
C ALA A 14 12.72 5.36 -4.74
N LEU A 15 13.61 5.86 -5.60
CA LEU A 15 15.01 6.12 -5.28
C LEU A 15 15.17 7.16 -4.18
N GLU A 16 14.35 8.19 -4.16
CA GLU A 16 14.37 9.19 -3.09
C GLU A 16 13.93 8.60 -1.76
N THR A 17 12.91 7.73 -1.76
CA THR A 17 12.52 7.00 -0.55
C THR A 17 13.63 6.05 -0.08
N GLU A 18 14.31 5.34 -1.00
CA GLU A 18 15.46 4.51 -0.66
C GLU A 18 16.57 5.34 -0.01
N ARG A 19 16.87 6.51 -0.56
CA ARG A 19 17.86 7.43 0.03
C ARG A 19 17.51 7.81 1.46
N LYS A 20 16.23 8.06 1.72
CA LYS A 20 15.74 8.47 3.05
C LYS A 20 15.67 7.32 4.07
N THR A 21 15.40 6.11 3.62
CA THR A 21 15.03 4.99 4.50
C THR A 21 15.96 3.78 4.43
N GLY A 22 16.73 3.64 3.36
CA GLY A 22 17.53 2.46 3.09
C GLY A 22 16.74 1.27 2.55
N ILE A 23 15.41 1.37 2.46
CA ILE A 23 14.59 0.31 1.85
C ILE A 23 14.78 0.36 0.34
N SER A 24 15.09 -0.79 -0.25
CA SER A 24 15.33 -0.91 -1.70
C SER A 24 14.19 -0.34 -2.53
N HIS A 25 14.52 0.51 -3.51
CA HIS A 25 13.54 1.04 -4.46
C HIS A 25 12.83 -0.07 -5.24
N LEU A 26 13.51 -1.20 -5.45
CA LEU A 26 12.91 -2.36 -6.13
C LEU A 26 11.76 -2.95 -5.32
N PHE A 27 11.92 -3.05 -4.01
CA PHE A 27 10.84 -3.47 -3.11
C PHE A 27 9.68 -2.47 -3.10
N ILE A 28 9.99 -1.19 -3.00
CA ILE A 28 8.99 -0.11 -2.97
C ILE A 28 8.15 -0.13 -4.25
N LEU A 29 8.81 -0.21 -5.40
CA LEU A 29 8.12 -0.29 -6.70
C LEU A 29 7.31 -1.57 -6.84
N ALA A 30 7.82 -2.69 -6.34
CA ALA A 30 7.11 -3.98 -6.41
C ALA A 30 5.82 -3.95 -5.58
N GLN A 31 5.88 -3.45 -4.35
CA GLN A 31 4.66 -3.28 -3.55
C GLN A 31 3.67 -2.31 -4.19
N ALA A 32 4.15 -1.17 -4.68
CA ALA A 32 3.32 -0.18 -5.34
C ALA A 32 2.65 -0.77 -6.59
N ALA A 33 3.37 -1.53 -7.38
CA ALA A 33 2.83 -2.22 -8.57
C ALA A 33 1.77 -3.25 -8.19
N LEU A 34 2.03 -4.04 -7.15
CA LEU A 34 1.10 -5.08 -6.68
C LEU A 34 -0.19 -4.47 -6.15
N GLU A 35 -0.08 -3.46 -5.29
CA GLU A 35 -1.24 -2.82 -4.65
C GLU A 35 -2.12 -2.03 -5.64
N THR A 36 -1.56 -1.49 -6.70
CA THR A 36 -2.27 -0.62 -7.64
C THR A 36 -2.53 -1.26 -9.00
N GLY A 37 -2.10 -2.50 -9.21
CA GLY A 37 -2.16 -3.12 -10.54
C GLY A 37 -1.37 -2.31 -11.57
N TRP A 38 -0.11 -2.00 -11.26
CA TRP A 38 0.78 -1.19 -12.10
C TRP A 38 0.26 0.23 -12.31
N ALA A 39 -0.20 0.87 -11.24
CA ALA A 39 -0.74 2.23 -11.21
C ALA A 39 -1.99 2.41 -12.08
N LYS A 40 -2.85 1.40 -12.12
CA LYS A 40 -4.13 1.47 -12.84
C LYS A 40 -5.00 2.61 -12.29
N SER A 41 -4.97 2.84 -10.98
CA SER A 41 -5.64 3.96 -10.33
C SER A 41 -4.87 4.36 -9.08
N VAL A 42 -4.40 5.62 -9.02
CA VAL A 42 -3.65 6.16 -7.89
C VAL A 42 -4.17 7.56 -7.51
N PRO A 43 -5.43 7.65 -7.04
CA PRO A 43 -6.03 8.94 -6.71
C PRO A 43 -5.23 9.65 -5.61
N GLY A 44 -4.91 10.93 -5.84
CA GLY A 44 -4.12 11.71 -4.87
C GLY A 44 -2.75 11.13 -4.57
N ASN A 45 -2.11 10.50 -5.55
CA ASN A 45 -0.82 9.81 -5.40
C ASN A 45 -0.83 8.75 -4.29
N MET A 46 -1.98 8.16 -4.00
CA MET A 46 -2.14 7.11 -2.99
C MET A 46 -1.86 5.75 -3.60
N PHE A 47 -0.70 5.17 -3.29
CA PHE A 47 -0.31 3.82 -3.75
C PHE A 47 -0.71 2.73 -2.75
N PHE A 48 -0.84 3.09 -1.50
CA PHE A 48 -1.20 2.19 -0.41
C PHE A 48 -2.42 2.76 0.28
N GLY A 49 -3.48 2.03 0.41
CA GLY A 49 -4.76 2.51 0.93
C GLY A 49 -4.73 2.94 2.40
N ILE A 50 -3.93 3.95 2.73
CA ILE A 50 -3.77 4.45 4.09
C ILE A 50 -4.90 5.43 4.40
N LYS A 51 -5.71 5.08 5.39
CA LYS A 51 -6.80 5.95 5.84
C LYS A 51 -6.27 7.19 6.54
N ALA A 52 -6.97 8.31 6.37
CA ALA A 52 -6.67 9.54 7.08
C ALA A 52 -7.11 9.42 8.53
N GLY A 53 -6.23 9.79 9.46
CA GLY A 53 -6.55 9.84 10.88
C GLY A 53 -7.36 11.10 11.24
N LYS A 54 -7.84 11.11 12.48
CA LYS A 54 -8.64 12.22 13.05
C LYS A 54 -7.99 13.60 12.87
N TYR A 55 -6.67 13.64 12.98
CA TYR A 55 -5.91 14.90 12.94
C TYR A 55 -5.26 15.17 11.58
N THR A 56 -5.58 14.40 10.55
CA THR A 56 -5.06 14.65 9.21
C THR A 56 -5.69 15.95 8.67
N PRO A 57 -4.88 16.95 8.24
CA PRO A 57 -5.40 18.19 7.70
C PRO A 57 -6.25 17.96 6.45
N PRO A 58 -7.25 18.83 6.18
CA PRO A 58 -8.13 18.67 5.00
C PRO A 58 -7.38 18.59 3.67
N GLU A 59 -6.28 19.32 3.51
CA GLU A 59 -5.46 19.34 2.29
C GLU A 59 -4.67 18.04 2.07
N LYS A 60 -4.61 17.17 3.09
CA LYS A 60 -3.88 15.88 3.04
C LYS A 60 -4.80 14.68 3.05
N LYS A 61 -6.07 14.86 2.81
CA LYS A 61 -7.04 13.76 2.75
C LYS A 61 -8.00 13.92 1.59
N GLN A 62 -8.59 12.80 1.21
CA GLN A 62 -9.55 12.70 0.11
C GLN A 62 -10.64 11.70 0.48
N LEU A 63 -11.84 11.94 -0.03
CA LEU A 63 -12.99 11.06 0.20
C LEU A 63 -13.13 10.10 -0.97
N LEU A 64 -12.98 8.80 -0.72
CA LEU A 64 -13.01 7.75 -1.75
C LEU A 64 -14.02 6.67 -1.42
N THR A 65 -14.62 6.09 -2.44
CA THR A 65 -15.49 4.92 -2.31
C THR A 65 -14.64 3.68 -2.04
N THR A 66 -15.01 2.91 -1.03
CA THR A 66 -14.33 1.66 -0.66
C THR A 66 -15.34 0.64 -0.16
N THR A 67 -14.89 -0.62 -0.09
CA THR A 67 -15.68 -1.73 0.44
C THR A 67 -15.05 -2.22 1.73
N GLU A 68 -15.88 -2.39 2.78
CA GLU A 68 -15.47 -2.95 4.07
C GLU A 68 -16.36 -4.16 4.39
N ILE A 69 -15.75 -5.22 4.96
CA ILE A 69 -16.48 -6.39 5.42
C ILE A 69 -16.49 -6.37 6.95
N LEU A 70 -17.67 -6.22 7.53
CA LEU A 70 -17.85 -6.06 8.97
C LEU A 70 -18.79 -7.10 9.55
N SER A 71 -18.73 -7.29 10.87
CA SER A 71 -19.48 -8.33 11.58
C SER A 71 -20.92 -7.94 11.92
N SER A 72 -21.29 -6.65 11.80
CA SER A 72 -22.61 -6.14 12.20
C SER A 72 -23.19 -5.20 11.14
N PRO A 73 -24.55 -5.16 10.98
CA PRO A 73 -25.19 -4.21 10.09
C PRO A 73 -25.35 -2.82 10.73
N ASN A 74 -24.97 -2.66 12.00
CA ASN A 74 -25.22 -1.44 12.80
C ASN A 74 -23.97 -0.58 12.98
N LEU A 75 -23.06 -0.58 11.98
CA LEU A 75 -21.78 0.14 12.04
C LEU A 75 -21.69 1.31 11.05
N LYS A 76 -22.84 1.80 10.57
CA LYS A 76 -22.90 2.93 9.63
C LYS A 76 -22.23 4.20 10.17
N HIS A 77 -22.30 4.40 11.50
CA HIS A 77 -21.74 5.58 12.18
C HIS A 77 -20.20 5.66 12.10
N LEU A 78 -19.53 4.58 11.69
CA LEU A 78 -18.07 4.56 11.53
C LEU A 78 -17.60 5.30 10.27
N PHE A 79 -18.51 5.61 9.35
CA PHE A 79 -18.16 6.14 8.03
C PHE A 79 -18.84 7.49 7.76
N PRO A 80 -18.17 8.39 7.00
CA PRO A 80 -18.76 9.66 6.57
C PRO A 80 -20.03 9.48 5.74
N LEU A 81 -20.05 8.44 4.86
CA LEU A 81 -21.20 8.12 4.02
C LEU A 81 -21.28 6.62 3.78
N VAL A 82 -22.46 6.05 3.95
CA VAL A 82 -22.75 4.65 3.63
C VAL A 82 -23.64 4.60 2.39
N ILE A 83 -23.17 3.91 1.35
CA ILE A 83 -23.90 3.74 0.08
C ILE A 83 -24.84 2.54 0.19
N SER A 84 -24.32 1.39 0.65
CA SER A 84 -25.12 0.18 0.84
C SER A 84 -24.53 -0.73 1.91
N VAL A 85 -25.40 -1.57 2.49
CA VAL A 85 -25.00 -2.65 3.41
C VAL A 85 -25.73 -3.90 2.96
N LYS A 86 -24.98 -4.96 2.67
CA LYS A 86 -25.52 -6.26 2.24
C LYS A 86 -25.01 -7.39 3.12
N MET A 87 -25.91 -8.26 3.57
CA MET A 87 -25.53 -9.46 4.27
C MET A 87 -24.91 -10.47 3.28
N LEU A 88 -23.76 -11.02 3.65
CA LEU A 88 -23.07 -12.05 2.87
C LEU A 88 -23.48 -13.45 3.35
N SER A 89 -23.25 -14.46 2.51
CA SER A 89 -23.50 -15.86 2.85
C SER A 89 -22.69 -16.33 4.08
N SER A 90 -21.57 -15.67 4.37
CA SER A 90 -20.74 -15.92 5.56
C SER A 90 -21.36 -15.40 6.88
N GLY A 91 -22.46 -14.66 6.81
CA GLY A 91 -23.05 -13.97 7.96
C GLY A 91 -22.44 -12.61 8.27
N LYS A 92 -21.41 -12.22 7.54
CA LYS A 92 -20.83 -10.87 7.61
C LYS A 92 -21.57 -9.90 6.69
N TYR A 93 -21.24 -8.62 6.79
CA TYR A 93 -21.92 -7.55 6.06
C TYR A 93 -20.93 -6.79 5.19
N LYS A 94 -21.28 -6.67 3.92
CA LYS A 94 -20.52 -5.88 2.95
C LYS A 94 -21.02 -4.45 2.97
N TYR A 95 -20.17 -3.53 3.42
CA TYR A 95 -20.40 -2.10 3.41
C TYR A 95 -19.75 -1.49 2.18
N GLU A 96 -20.54 -0.80 1.38
CA GLU A 96 -20.02 0.08 0.34
C GLU A 96 -20.15 1.51 0.85
N VAL A 97 -19.03 2.19 1.05
CA VAL A 97 -18.98 3.46 1.79
C VAL A 97 -18.02 4.43 1.10
N LYS A 98 -18.16 5.72 1.48
CA LYS A 98 -17.09 6.69 1.28
C LYS A 98 -16.35 6.88 2.59
N ASP A 99 -15.03 6.90 2.54
CA ASP A 99 -14.19 7.09 3.71
C ASP A 99 -13.01 7.99 3.39
N TRP A 100 -12.39 8.54 4.43
CA TRP A 100 -11.27 9.44 4.30
C TRP A 100 -9.97 8.67 4.17
N PHE A 101 -9.25 8.94 3.08
CA PHE A 101 -7.92 8.38 2.81
C PHE A 101 -6.90 9.52 2.74
N ARG A 102 -5.65 9.18 3.01
CA ARG A 102 -4.56 10.11 2.80
C ARG A 102 -4.35 10.37 1.31
N LYS A 103 -3.97 11.62 0.98
CA LYS A 103 -3.44 11.98 -0.33
C LYS A 103 -2.10 12.68 -0.17
N TYR A 104 -1.32 12.72 -1.24
CA TYR A 104 0.05 13.19 -1.23
C TYR A 104 0.28 14.09 -2.44
N ASP A 105 1.18 15.07 -2.28
CA ASP A 105 1.52 16.00 -3.37
C ASP A 105 2.33 15.31 -4.47
N THR A 106 3.10 14.28 -4.10
CA THR A 106 3.94 13.51 -5.03
C THR A 106 3.87 12.02 -4.71
N PRO A 107 4.22 11.14 -5.68
CA PRO A 107 4.37 9.71 -5.41
C PRO A 107 5.37 9.40 -4.29
N GLU A 108 6.46 10.18 -4.19
CA GLU A 108 7.47 10.01 -3.12
C GLU A 108 6.85 10.17 -1.73
N GLY A 109 5.93 11.12 -1.55
CA GLY A 109 5.24 11.30 -0.28
C GLY A 109 4.51 10.04 0.17
N SER A 110 3.83 9.36 -0.76
CA SER A 110 3.17 8.07 -0.51
C SER A 110 4.18 6.97 -0.17
N PHE A 111 5.23 6.84 -0.97
CA PHE A 111 6.27 5.82 -0.79
C PHE A 111 6.98 5.97 0.56
N THR A 112 7.38 7.19 0.90
CA THR A 112 8.12 7.46 2.15
C THR A 112 7.22 7.31 3.38
N HIS A 113 5.98 7.77 3.32
CA HIS A 113 5.03 7.57 4.42
C HIS A 113 4.79 6.09 4.70
N HIS A 114 4.58 5.30 3.65
CA HIS A 114 4.43 3.85 3.78
C HIS A 114 5.70 3.19 4.34
N ALA A 115 6.87 3.58 3.84
CA ALA A 115 8.15 3.06 4.32
C ALA A 115 8.34 3.32 5.83
N HIS A 116 7.95 4.49 6.32
CA HIS A 116 8.04 4.82 7.74
C HIS A 116 7.19 3.91 8.63
N LEU A 117 6.11 3.33 8.14
CA LEU A 117 5.29 2.38 8.89
C LEU A 117 6.08 1.13 9.28
N PHE A 118 7.04 0.70 8.46
CA PHE A 118 7.93 -0.41 8.81
C PHE A 118 8.84 -0.06 9.99
N PHE A 119 9.28 1.20 10.10
CA PHE A 119 10.11 1.65 11.23
C PHE A 119 9.31 1.87 12.51
N GLN A 120 8.03 2.20 12.40
CA GLN A 120 7.16 2.48 13.54
C GLN A 120 6.61 1.22 14.22
N ASN A 121 6.56 0.11 13.50
CA ASN A 121 5.99 -1.14 14.01
C ASN A 121 7.10 -2.14 14.31
N LYS A 122 7.24 -2.49 15.58
CA LYS A 122 8.29 -3.39 16.09
C LYS A 122 8.31 -4.78 15.43
N VAL A 123 7.19 -5.24 14.88
CA VAL A 123 7.13 -6.54 14.20
C VAL A 123 8.06 -6.60 12.99
N TYR A 124 8.41 -5.46 12.40
CA TYR A 124 9.31 -5.37 11.25
C TYR A 124 10.78 -5.13 11.60
N THR A 125 11.15 -5.12 12.88
CA THR A 125 12.54 -4.85 13.30
C THR A 125 13.54 -5.77 12.60
N LYS A 126 13.25 -7.07 12.54
CA LYS A 126 14.09 -8.06 11.87
C LYS A 126 14.15 -7.81 10.35
N ALA A 127 13.03 -7.49 9.74
CA ALA A 127 12.96 -7.18 8.31
C ALA A 127 13.85 -5.99 7.95
N LEU A 128 13.86 -4.95 8.78
CA LEU A 128 14.66 -3.74 8.53
C LEU A 128 16.16 -4.00 8.50
N GLU A 129 16.66 -5.08 9.12
CA GLU A 129 18.06 -5.47 9.07
C GLU A 129 18.50 -5.86 7.65
N VAL A 130 17.57 -6.30 6.81
CA VAL A 130 17.81 -6.70 5.41
C VAL A 130 17.11 -5.79 4.39
N ARG A 131 16.79 -4.57 4.77
CA ARG A 131 15.96 -3.66 3.95
C ARG A 131 16.58 -3.24 2.62
N SER A 132 17.92 -3.35 2.49
CA SER A 132 18.60 -3.04 1.24
C SER A 132 18.55 -4.17 0.21
N ASP A 133 18.22 -5.39 0.64
CA ASP A 133 18.01 -6.53 -0.23
C ASP A 133 16.52 -6.73 -0.47
N PRO A 134 16.00 -6.43 -1.67
CA PRO A 134 14.56 -6.46 -1.92
C PRO A 134 13.94 -7.84 -1.75
N TYR A 135 14.66 -8.90 -2.07
CA TYR A 135 14.16 -10.28 -1.95
C TYR A 135 14.09 -10.72 -0.48
N LYS A 136 15.16 -10.48 0.28
CA LYS A 136 15.18 -10.80 1.71
C LYS A 136 14.17 -9.95 2.49
N PHE A 137 14.04 -8.68 2.14
CA PHE A 137 13.07 -7.80 2.77
C PHE A 137 11.64 -8.28 2.50
N ALA A 138 11.32 -8.68 1.28
CA ALA A 138 10.02 -9.25 0.93
C ALA A 138 9.70 -10.49 1.78
N GLU A 139 10.67 -11.40 1.97
CA GLU A 139 10.50 -12.59 2.82
C GLU A 139 10.22 -12.22 4.27
N GLU A 140 11.03 -11.34 4.85
CA GLU A 140 10.89 -10.98 6.26
C GLU A 140 9.62 -10.17 6.54
N VAL A 141 9.21 -9.30 5.61
CA VAL A 141 7.95 -8.55 5.71
C VAL A 141 6.75 -9.51 5.67
N ALA A 142 6.79 -10.51 4.80
CA ALA A 142 5.75 -11.54 4.75
C ALA A 142 5.70 -12.38 6.03
N LYS A 143 6.86 -12.80 6.54
CA LYS A 143 6.96 -13.55 7.82
C LYS A 143 6.43 -12.74 9.00
N ALA A 144 6.58 -11.44 8.98
CA ALA A 144 6.09 -10.54 10.02
C ALA A 144 4.56 -10.35 9.96
N GLY A 145 3.88 -10.91 8.96
CA GLY A 145 2.43 -10.88 8.85
C GLY A 145 1.86 -9.67 8.12
N TYR A 146 2.63 -9.05 7.21
CA TYR A 146 2.17 -7.90 6.45
C TYR A 146 0.87 -8.18 5.67
N ALA A 147 0.73 -9.39 5.15
CA ALA A 147 -0.45 -9.81 4.40
C ALA A 147 -0.84 -11.23 4.79
N THR A 148 -2.12 -11.55 4.65
CA THR A 148 -2.67 -12.88 4.99
C THR A 148 -2.45 -13.92 3.88
N ALA A 149 -2.19 -13.46 2.64
CA ALA A 149 -1.96 -14.35 1.50
C ALA A 149 -0.65 -15.14 1.69
N PRO A 150 -0.70 -16.49 1.64
CA PRO A 150 0.48 -17.32 1.89
C PRO A 150 1.56 -17.20 0.80
N ASP A 151 1.20 -16.72 -0.39
CA ASP A 151 2.10 -16.52 -1.52
C ASP A 151 2.58 -15.06 -1.68
N TYR A 152 2.38 -14.22 -0.66
CA TYR A 152 2.70 -12.79 -0.74
C TYR A 152 4.18 -12.54 -1.08
N ALA A 153 5.11 -13.19 -0.37
CA ALA A 153 6.54 -13.06 -0.65
C ALA A 153 6.90 -13.50 -2.06
N SER A 154 6.34 -14.63 -2.50
CA SER A 154 6.54 -15.17 -3.85
C SER A 154 6.05 -14.19 -4.92
N SER A 155 4.87 -13.60 -4.74
CA SER A 155 4.31 -12.61 -5.64
C SER A 155 5.18 -11.36 -5.74
N LEU A 156 5.64 -10.83 -4.60
CA LEU A 156 6.56 -9.70 -4.57
C LEU A 156 7.88 -9.99 -5.29
N LYS A 157 8.47 -11.16 -5.04
CA LYS A 157 9.75 -11.55 -5.67
C LYS A 157 9.64 -11.63 -7.20
N LYS A 158 8.51 -12.14 -7.71
CA LYS A 158 8.27 -12.18 -9.16
C LYS A 158 8.20 -10.77 -9.76
N ILE A 159 7.55 -9.85 -9.06
CA ILE A 159 7.46 -8.45 -9.50
C ILE A 159 8.82 -7.76 -9.41
N ILE A 160 9.57 -7.98 -8.33
CA ILE A 160 10.93 -7.44 -8.17
C ILE A 160 11.80 -7.86 -9.35
N LYS A 161 11.78 -9.15 -9.70
CA LYS A 161 12.54 -9.68 -10.83
C LYS A 161 12.11 -9.02 -12.14
N LYS A 162 10.82 -8.85 -12.34
CA LYS A 162 10.27 -8.17 -13.53
C LYS A 162 10.75 -6.72 -13.62
N ILE A 163 10.80 -6.02 -12.49
CA ILE A 163 11.28 -4.63 -12.43
C ILE A 163 12.78 -4.59 -12.77
N GLU A 164 13.58 -5.49 -12.22
CA GLU A 164 15.02 -5.57 -12.54
C GLU A 164 15.25 -5.80 -14.04
N GLU A 165 14.51 -6.71 -14.65
CA GLU A 165 14.60 -7.03 -16.08
C GLU A 165 14.22 -5.86 -17.00
N ASN A 166 13.39 -4.94 -16.52
CA ASN A 166 12.89 -3.77 -17.27
C ASN A 166 13.53 -2.44 -16.83
N ASN A 167 14.54 -2.50 -15.99
CA ASN A 167 15.16 -1.34 -15.33
C ASN A 167 16.39 -0.80 -16.09
N SER A 168 16.47 -1.06 -17.35
CA SER A 168 17.55 -0.54 -18.22
C SER A 168 17.20 0.82 -18.80
#